data_95366f77f73445950260db34b10621f3
#
_entry.id   95366f77f73445950260db34b10621f3
#
_cell.length_a   1.000
_cell.length_b   1.000
_cell.length_c   1.000
_cell.angle_alpha   90.00
_cell.angle_beta   90.00
_cell.angle_gamma   90.00
#
_symmetry.space_group_name_H-M   'P 1'
#
loop_
_entity.id
_entity.type
_entity.pdbx_description
1 polymer ?
#
loop_
_entity_poly.entity_id
_entity_poly.type
_entity_poly.pdbx_seq_one_letter_code
_entity_poly.pdbx_strand_id
1 'polypeptide(L)'
;MRTNFVGGILAVVVVAALIVGYSSLFTVYQTQQALVVRLGEPRPPVPDPGLHVKAPFIDSVVYIDKRILDLEAPPQEVIASDQKRLVVDAFARYRIKDPLRFYQTLGSINGANSQLSILLNSALRRVLGEVTFTHVVRDQRADLMARIRELVDREATAFGIEVVDVRIRRADLPEQNSQAVYQRMQTERQREAAEFRAQGAQRAQEIRSRADREVTVLVADATSKSEQIRGEGDATRNQIFADAFNQDPDFFAFYRSMQAYEQGFKHTDTRMLLKPDSNFFRYFTDPSGKRRENSGTPAPSAPAR
;
A
#
# COMPACT_ATOMS: atom_id res chain seq x y z
N MET A 1 -66.41 78.44 16.39
CA MET A 1 -66.25 77.20 15.53
C MET A 1 -64.87 77.08 14.84
N ARG A 2 -64.14 78.14 14.51
CA ARG A 2 -62.82 78.07 13.83
C ARG A 2 -61.70 77.50 14.63
N THR A 3 -61.66 77.68 16.00
CA THR A 3 -60.59 77.19 16.87
C THR A 3 -60.61 75.64 17.01
N ASN A 4 -61.77 74.99 17.02
CA ASN A 4 -61.88 73.54 17.13
C ASN A 4 -61.47 72.87 15.81
N PHE A 5 -61.63 73.51 14.67
CA PHE A 5 -61.22 73.03 13.35
C PHE A 5 -59.68 73.07 13.24
N VAL A 6 -59.05 74.15 13.69
CA VAL A 6 -57.58 74.24 13.68
C VAL A 6 -56.94 73.23 14.67
N GLY A 7 -57.57 73.04 15.83
CA GLY A 7 -57.10 71.95 16.76
C GLY A 7 -57.23 70.54 16.20
N GLY A 8 -58.30 70.28 15.45
CA GLY A 8 -58.47 68.99 14.76
C GLY A 8 -57.43 68.74 13.68
N ILE A 9 -57.12 69.76 12.86
CA ILE A 9 -56.07 69.65 11.84
C ILE A 9 -54.69 69.44 12.48
N LEU A 10 -54.39 70.20 13.56
CA LEU A 10 -53.14 70.08 14.28
C LEU A 10 -53.00 68.64 14.88
N ALA A 11 -54.01 68.06 15.46
CA ALA A 11 -54.04 66.70 15.96
C ALA A 11 -53.77 65.68 14.89
N VAL A 12 -54.39 65.84 13.70
CA VAL A 12 -54.14 64.95 12.53
C VAL A 12 -52.70 65.05 12.02
N VAL A 13 -52.14 66.26 11.97
CA VAL A 13 -50.73 66.47 11.57
C VAL A 13 -49.77 65.86 12.57
N VAL A 14 -50.02 65.97 13.89
CA VAL A 14 -49.18 65.33 14.93
C VAL A 14 -49.28 63.82 14.83
N VAL A 15 -50.45 63.24 14.67
CA VAL A 15 -50.63 61.81 14.47
C VAL A 15 -49.94 61.33 13.19
N ALA A 16 -50.08 62.08 12.09
CA ALA A 16 -49.38 61.75 10.84
C ALA A 16 -47.86 61.82 11.02
N ALA A 17 -47.35 62.84 11.72
CA ALA A 17 -45.90 62.95 12.03
C ALA A 17 -45.38 61.79 12.91
N LEU A 18 -46.18 61.34 13.89
CA LEU A 18 -45.84 60.16 14.72
C LEU A 18 -45.84 58.88 13.90
N ILE A 19 -46.80 58.67 13.00
CA ILE A 19 -46.83 57.50 12.11
C ILE A 19 -45.64 57.53 11.18
N VAL A 20 -45.29 58.65 10.59
CA VAL A 20 -44.12 58.82 9.74
C VAL A 20 -42.83 58.56 10.52
N GLY A 21 -42.71 59.13 11.71
CA GLY A 21 -41.57 58.92 12.60
C GLY A 21 -41.38 57.45 12.96
N TYR A 22 -42.44 56.77 13.37
CA TYR A 22 -42.43 55.34 13.66
C TYR A 22 -42.06 54.48 12.45
N SER A 23 -42.61 54.77 11.28
CA SER A 23 -42.35 54.07 10.01
C SER A 23 -40.94 54.34 9.47
N SER A 24 -40.26 55.40 9.96
CA SER A 24 -38.86 55.70 9.59
C SER A 24 -37.84 54.84 10.30
N LEU A 25 -38.22 54.22 11.40
CA LEU A 25 -37.28 53.44 12.25
C LEU A 25 -37.28 51.97 11.82
N PHE A 26 -36.09 51.38 11.73
CA PHE A 26 -35.92 49.92 11.55
C PHE A 26 -34.75 49.42 12.42
N THR A 27 -34.82 48.16 12.84
CA THR A 27 -33.81 47.54 13.70
C THR A 27 -33.05 46.48 12.91
N VAL A 28 -31.71 46.50 13.00
CA VAL A 28 -30.81 45.48 12.47
C VAL A 28 -30.31 44.60 13.59
N TYR A 29 -30.54 43.29 13.49
CA TYR A 29 -30.07 42.34 14.47
C TYR A 29 -28.62 41.93 14.16
N GLN A 30 -27.89 41.42 15.18
CA GLN A 30 -26.50 40.98 15.05
C GLN A 30 -26.32 39.80 14.02
N THR A 31 -27.39 39.04 13.79
CA THR A 31 -27.41 37.92 12.85
C THR A 31 -27.67 38.32 11.42
N GLN A 32 -28.04 39.58 11.17
CA GLN A 32 -28.47 40.10 9.89
C GLN A 32 -27.72 41.36 9.54
N GLN A 33 -27.67 41.68 8.28
CA GLN A 33 -27.26 42.98 7.75
C GLN A 33 -28.40 43.51 6.89
N ALA A 34 -28.59 44.80 6.94
CA ALA A 34 -29.67 45.47 6.23
C ALA A 34 -29.13 46.14 4.97
N LEU A 35 -29.80 45.86 3.86
CA LEU A 35 -29.61 46.59 2.60
C LEU A 35 -30.82 47.52 2.36
N VAL A 36 -30.56 48.80 2.33
CA VAL A 36 -31.60 49.78 2.03
C VAL A 36 -31.71 49.93 0.50
N VAL A 37 -32.91 49.70 -0.02
CA VAL A 37 -33.21 49.81 -1.47
C VAL A 37 -34.13 50.98 -1.66
N ARG A 38 -33.67 52.01 -2.37
CA ARG A 38 -34.43 53.25 -2.68
C ARG A 38 -34.93 53.17 -4.10
N LEU A 39 -36.26 53.11 -4.25
CA LEU A 39 -36.90 53.06 -5.58
C LEU A 39 -36.32 51.99 -6.50
N GLY A 40 -35.85 50.84 -5.96
CA GLY A 40 -35.23 49.78 -6.69
C GLY A 40 -33.70 49.86 -6.80
N GLU A 41 -33.08 50.99 -6.40
CA GLU A 41 -31.62 51.16 -6.38
C GLU A 41 -31.04 50.74 -5.04
N PRO A 42 -30.18 49.75 -4.94
CA PRO A 42 -29.56 49.32 -3.70
C PRO A 42 -28.51 50.35 -3.25
N ARG A 43 -28.56 50.75 -1.97
CA ARG A 43 -27.59 51.63 -1.33
C ARG A 43 -26.55 50.81 -0.57
N PRO A 44 -25.45 51.46 -0.11
CA PRO A 44 -24.47 50.80 0.70
C PRO A 44 -25.11 50.08 1.90
N PRO A 45 -24.67 48.85 2.22
CA PRO A 45 -25.23 48.04 3.29
C PRO A 45 -24.97 48.69 4.66
N VAL A 46 -25.90 48.50 5.58
CA VAL A 46 -25.77 48.88 6.98
C VAL A 46 -25.29 47.67 7.77
N PRO A 47 -23.99 47.57 8.12
CA PRO A 47 -23.43 46.39 8.75
C PRO A 47 -23.63 46.37 10.27
N ASP A 48 -23.88 47.53 10.88
CA ASP A 48 -23.91 47.66 12.33
C ASP A 48 -25.29 47.31 12.92
N PRO A 49 -25.34 46.46 13.93
CA PRO A 49 -26.59 46.16 14.62
C PRO A 49 -27.06 47.36 15.43
N GLY A 50 -28.37 47.61 15.42
CA GLY A 50 -28.96 48.70 16.14
C GLY A 50 -30.17 49.29 15.48
N LEU A 51 -30.56 50.47 15.96
CA LEU A 51 -31.69 51.24 15.41
C LEU A 51 -31.19 52.20 14.34
N HIS A 52 -31.77 52.11 13.16
CA HIS A 52 -31.44 52.94 12.01
C HIS A 52 -32.66 53.64 11.46
N VAL A 53 -32.42 54.66 10.64
CA VAL A 53 -33.46 55.48 10.06
C VAL A 53 -33.51 55.30 8.56
N LYS A 54 -34.73 55.14 8.01
CA LYS A 54 -34.99 55.07 6.58
C LYS A 54 -36.00 56.11 6.18
N ALA A 55 -36.02 56.54 4.89
CA ALA A 55 -37.07 57.36 4.38
C ALA A 55 -38.37 56.54 4.21
N PRO A 56 -39.44 56.89 4.97
CA PRO A 56 -40.69 56.12 4.88
C PRO A 56 -41.26 56.24 3.48
N PHE A 57 -41.93 55.19 2.99
CA PHE A 57 -42.58 55.08 1.67
C PHE A 57 -41.63 55.02 0.47
N ILE A 58 -40.39 55.46 0.56
CA ILE A 58 -39.41 55.50 -0.53
C ILE A 58 -38.39 54.40 -0.37
N ASP A 59 -37.90 54.12 0.87
CA ASP A 59 -36.89 53.15 1.15
C ASP A 59 -37.51 51.83 1.62
N SER A 60 -37.16 50.72 0.98
CA SER A 60 -37.42 49.35 1.42
C SER A 60 -36.15 48.79 2.06
N VAL A 61 -36.28 47.97 3.10
CA VAL A 61 -35.15 47.30 3.77
C VAL A 61 -35.22 45.84 3.50
N VAL A 62 -34.13 45.30 2.90
CA VAL A 62 -33.93 43.88 2.68
C VAL A 62 -32.96 43.36 3.71
N TYR A 63 -33.39 42.39 4.53
CA TYR A 63 -32.55 41.76 5.52
C TYR A 63 -31.86 40.55 4.90
N ILE A 64 -30.54 40.50 5.07
CA ILE A 64 -29.66 39.44 4.56
C ILE A 64 -28.98 38.78 5.77
N ASP A 65 -29.07 37.48 5.83
CA ASP A 65 -28.46 36.69 6.92
C ASP A 65 -26.92 36.77 6.86
N LYS A 66 -26.27 37.08 7.98
CA LYS A 66 -24.81 37.17 8.11
C LYS A 66 -24.19 35.87 8.61
N ARG A 67 -25.02 34.94 9.09
CA ARG A 67 -24.57 33.65 9.60
C ARG A 67 -24.07 32.76 8.48
N ILE A 68 -23.44 31.67 8.86
CA ILE A 68 -23.08 30.60 7.95
C ILE A 68 -24.37 29.86 7.56
N LEU A 69 -24.62 29.79 6.29
CA LEU A 69 -25.76 29.10 5.67
C LEU A 69 -25.29 27.77 5.08
N ASP A 70 -26.17 26.78 5.13
CA ASP A 70 -25.93 25.48 4.53
C ASP A 70 -26.53 25.41 3.12
N LEU A 71 -25.76 24.88 2.18
CA LEU A 71 -26.20 24.53 0.84
C LEU A 71 -26.22 23.01 0.72
N GLU A 72 -27.37 22.42 0.53
CA GLU A 72 -27.50 21.00 0.16
C GLU A 72 -27.69 20.91 -1.35
N ALA A 73 -26.72 20.30 -2.02
CA ALA A 73 -26.82 20.00 -3.43
C ALA A 73 -27.48 18.63 -3.65
N PRO A 74 -28.32 18.46 -4.66
CA PRO A 74 -28.86 17.16 -4.98
C PRO A 74 -27.72 16.19 -5.36
N PRO A 75 -27.83 14.89 -5.00
CA PRO A 75 -26.84 13.90 -5.38
C PRO A 75 -26.62 13.87 -6.90
N GLN A 76 -25.36 13.84 -7.31
CA GLN A 76 -24.97 13.83 -8.73
C GLN A 76 -24.11 12.62 -9.08
N GLU A 77 -24.30 12.13 -10.31
CA GLU A 77 -23.39 11.14 -10.88
C GLU A 77 -22.15 11.83 -11.47
N VAL A 78 -20.97 11.36 -11.05
CA VAL A 78 -19.67 11.79 -11.54
C VAL A 78 -18.89 10.57 -11.99
N ILE A 79 -18.12 10.72 -13.08
CA ILE A 79 -17.25 9.65 -13.59
C ILE A 79 -15.83 9.96 -13.10
N ALA A 80 -15.25 9.04 -12.34
CA ALA A 80 -13.86 9.11 -11.87
C ALA A 80 -12.87 8.78 -13.01
N SER A 81 -11.58 9.06 -12.80
CA SER A 81 -10.53 8.80 -13.81
C SER A 81 -10.40 7.33 -14.19
N ASP A 82 -10.77 6.42 -13.30
CA ASP A 82 -10.82 4.97 -13.53
C ASP A 82 -12.14 4.49 -14.18
N GLN A 83 -12.89 5.43 -14.81
CA GLN A 83 -14.16 5.19 -15.52
C GLN A 83 -15.29 4.62 -14.65
N LYS A 84 -15.15 4.66 -13.33
CA LYS A 84 -16.21 4.27 -12.42
C LYS A 84 -17.21 5.42 -12.23
N ARG A 85 -18.50 5.11 -12.33
CA ARG A 85 -19.57 6.06 -12.00
C ARG A 85 -19.76 6.10 -10.49
N LEU A 86 -19.83 7.30 -9.94
CA LEU A 86 -20.03 7.57 -8.52
C LEU A 86 -21.26 8.44 -8.35
N VAL A 87 -22.12 8.12 -7.41
CA VAL A 87 -23.16 9.00 -6.92
C VAL A 87 -22.59 9.76 -5.73
N VAL A 88 -22.43 11.05 -5.90
CA VAL A 88 -21.81 11.92 -4.90
C VAL A 88 -22.85 12.83 -4.31
N ASP A 89 -22.99 12.80 -2.97
CA ASP A 89 -23.78 13.72 -2.18
C ASP A 89 -22.81 14.66 -1.45
N ALA A 90 -22.93 15.96 -1.71
CA ALA A 90 -22.06 16.98 -1.14
C ALA A 90 -22.87 18.16 -0.63
N PHE A 91 -22.36 18.79 0.39
CA PHE A 91 -22.88 20.03 0.95
C PHE A 91 -21.77 21.06 1.07
N ALA A 92 -22.18 22.33 1.00
CA ALA A 92 -21.30 23.46 1.22
C ALA A 92 -21.82 24.35 2.34
N ARG A 93 -20.92 25.00 3.04
CA ARG A 93 -21.23 26.06 3.98
C ARG A 93 -20.70 27.37 3.45
N TYR A 94 -21.56 28.36 3.40
CA TYR A 94 -21.22 29.66 2.88
C TYR A 94 -21.76 30.79 3.76
N ARG A 95 -21.21 31.98 3.60
CA ARG A 95 -21.74 33.20 4.18
C ARG A 95 -21.74 34.32 3.16
N ILE A 96 -22.66 35.26 3.34
CA ILE A 96 -22.78 36.43 2.48
C ILE A 96 -21.84 37.51 3.04
N LYS A 97 -20.74 37.76 2.31
CA LYS A 97 -19.71 38.75 2.71
C LYS A 97 -20.05 40.14 2.17
N ASP A 98 -20.52 40.22 0.95
CA ASP A 98 -20.92 41.47 0.27
C ASP A 98 -22.43 41.44 -0.07
N PRO A 99 -23.30 42.02 0.81
CA PRO A 99 -24.74 41.99 0.61
C PRO A 99 -25.17 42.81 -0.62
N LEU A 100 -24.40 43.82 -1.03
CA LEU A 100 -24.72 44.62 -2.22
C LEU A 100 -24.57 43.79 -3.51
N ARG A 101 -23.40 43.15 -3.68
CA ARG A 101 -23.18 42.28 -4.83
C ARG A 101 -24.13 41.10 -4.84
N PHE A 102 -24.35 40.49 -3.66
CA PHE A 102 -25.30 39.41 -3.50
C PHE A 102 -26.72 39.78 -4.03
N TYR A 103 -27.21 40.93 -3.58
CA TYR A 103 -28.54 41.41 -3.99
C TYR A 103 -28.62 41.72 -5.51
N GLN A 104 -27.56 42.34 -6.04
CA GLN A 104 -27.50 42.73 -7.47
C GLN A 104 -27.41 41.51 -8.39
N THR A 105 -26.76 40.45 -7.99
CA THR A 105 -26.48 39.28 -8.84
C THR A 105 -27.50 38.16 -8.65
N LEU A 106 -27.81 37.83 -7.41
CA LEU A 106 -28.62 36.66 -7.05
C LEU A 106 -30.01 37.01 -6.52
N GLY A 107 -30.18 38.19 -5.93
CA GLY A 107 -31.42 38.74 -5.44
C GLY A 107 -32.01 38.04 -4.20
N SER A 108 -31.81 36.77 -4.03
CA SER A 108 -32.39 35.96 -2.94
C SER A 108 -31.50 34.77 -2.54
N ILE A 109 -31.74 34.22 -1.34
CA ILE A 109 -31.07 33.00 -0.84
C ILE A 109 -31.39 31.81 -1.78
N ASN A 110 -32.59 31.70 -2.30
CA ASN A 110 -32.94 30.63 -3.23
C ASN A 110 -32.15 30.73 -4.54
N GLY A 111 -31.99 31.97 -5.07
CA GLY A 111 -31.12 32.20 -6.23
C GLY A 111 -29.68 31.82 -5.97
N ALA A 112 -29.17 32.16 -4.77
CA ALA A 112 -27.84 31.77 -4.33
C ALA A 112 -27.67 30.26 -4.26
N ASN A 113 -28.60 29.55 -3.63
CA ASN A 113 -28.56 28.12 -3.53
C ASN A 113 -28.57 27.43 -4.91
N SER A 114 -29.39 27.92 -5.84
CA SER A 114 -29.42 27.38 -7.18
C SER A 114 -28.08 27.57 -7.92
N GLN A 115 -27.53 28.78 -7.86
CA GLN A 115 -26.26 29.10 -8.54
C GLN A 115 -25.08 28.39 -7.90
N LEU A 116 -24.99 28.38 -6.57
CA LEU A 116 -23.95 27.69 -5.86
C LEU A 116 -24.00 26.17 -6.08
N SER A 117 -25.19 25.57 -6.21
CA SER A 117 -25.34 24.15 -6.55
C SER A 117 -24.73 23.84 -7.92
N ILE A 118 -24.93 24.71 -8.92
CA ILE A 118 -24.32 24.54 -10.24
C ILE A 118 -22.80 24.63 -10.15
N LEU A 119 -22.27 25.61 -9.41
CA LEU A 119 -20.83 25.77 -9.21
C LEU A 119 -20.22 24.58 -8.48
N LEU A 120 -20.86 24.15 -7.39
CA LEU A 120 -20.42 23.00 -6.60
C LEU A 120 -20.39 21.72 -7.46
N ASN A 121 -21.44 21.48 -8.23
CA ASN A 121 -21.53 20.32 -9.11
C ASN A 121 -20.46 20.35 -10.24
N SER A 122 -20.18 21.53 -10.79
CA SER A 122 -19.12 21.69 -11.78
C SER A 122 -17.73 21.45 -11.21
N ALA A 123 -17.47 21.98 -10.01
CA ALA A 123 -16.20 21.77 -9.29
C ALA A 123 -16.02 20.30 -8.88
N LEU A 124 -17.08 19.65 -8.36
CA LEU A 124 -17.08 18.24 -8.04
C LEU A 124 -16.72 17.39 -9.26
N ARG A 125 -17.40 17.63 -10.39
CA ARG A 125 -17.14 16.88 -11.64
C ARG A 125 -15.72 17.07 -12.13
N ARG A 126 -15.18 18.29 -12.06
CA ARG A 126 -13.80 18.59 -12.47
C ARG A 126 -12.79 17.87 -11.60
N VAL A 127 -12.87 18.05 -10.29
CA VAL A 127 -11.87 17.51 -9.35
C VAL A 127 -11.96 15.99 -9.21
N LEU A 128 -13.18 15.44 -9.14
CA LEU A 128 -13.36 13.99 -9.00
C LEU A 128 -13.07 13.24 -10.30
N GLY A 129 -13.23 13.88 -11.45
CA GLY A 129 -12.86 13.30 -12.75
C GLY A 129 -11.35 13.10 -12.94
N GLU A 130 -10.51 13.82 -12.20
CA GLU A 130 -9.06 13.72 -12.26
C GLU A 130 -8.48 12.60 -11.37
N VAL A 131 -9.27 12.08 -10.42
CA VAL A 131 -8.81 11.13 -9.39
C VAL A 131 -9.54 9.80 -9.49
N THR A 132 -8.90 8.74 -8.97
CA THR A 132 -9.49 7.40 -8.92
C THR A 132 -10.47 7.27 -7.75
N PHE A 133 -11.41 6.34 -7.85
CA PHE A 133 -12.37 6.02 -6.80
C PHE A 133 -11.72 5.80 -5.42
N THR A 134 -10.60 5.09 -5.40
CA THR A 134 -9.88 4.77 -4.15
C THR A 134 -9.37 6.04 -3.45
N HIS A 135 -8.86 7.01 -4.19
CA HIS A 135 -8.40 8.29 -3.65
C HIS A 135 -9.55 9.14 -3.10
N VAL A 136 -10.72 9.11 -3.74
CA VAL A 136 -11.91 9.83 -3.27
C VAL A 136 -12.40 9.28 -1.93
N VAL A 137 -12.37 7.95 -1.76
CA VAL A 137 -12.94 7.30 -0.57
C VAL A 137 -11.96 7.22 0.59
N ARG A 138 -10.66 7.03 0.33
CA ARG A 138 -9.69 6.65 1.34
C ARG A 138 -8.53 7.62 1.56
N ASP A 139 -7.77 7.95 0.50
CA ASP A 139 -6.39 8.41 0.73
C ASP A 139 -6.20 9.93 0.76
N GLN A 140 -6.97 10.71 -0.01
CA GLN A 140 -6.76 12.16 -0.21
C GLN A 140 -8.01 13.00 -0.06
N ARG A 141 -8.97 12.54 0.72
CA ARG A 141 -10.27 13.21 0.85
C ARG A 141 -10.16 14.67 1.32
N ALA A 142 -9.26 14.96 2.25
CA ALA A 142 -9.07 16.31 2.78
C ALA A 142 -8.55 17.30 1.71
N ASP A 143 -7.58 16.87 0.92
CA ASP A 143 -6.99 17.70 -0.14
C ASP A 143 -7.98 17.94 -1.27
N LEU A 144 -8.77 16.93 -1.62
CA LEU A 144 -9.85 17.07 -2.62
C LEU A 144 -10.91 18.06 -2.17
N MET A 145 -11.34 18.01 -0.90
CA MET A 145 -12.29 18.97 -0.34
C MET A 145 -11.72 20.39 -0.35
N ALA A 146 -10.45 20.57 -0.01
CA ALA A 146 -9.78 21.86 -0.05
C ALA A 146 -9.75 22.43 -1.49
N ARG A 147 -9.41 21.62 -2.48
CA ARG A 147 -9.42 22.03 -3.90
C ARG A 147 -10.81 22.41 -4.40
N ILE A 148 -11.83 21.60 -4.07
CA ILE A 148 -13.20 21.87 -4.45
C ILE A 148 -13.66 23.20 -3.80
N ARG A 149 -13.40 23.38 -2.49
CA ARG A 149 -13.71 24.60 -1.78
C ARG A 149 -13.08 25.82 -2.45
N GLU A 150 -11.79 25.74 -2.79
CA GLU A 150 -11.05 26.85 -3.42
C GLU A 150 -11.62 27.21 -4.79
N LEU A 151 -11.98 26.22 -5.61
CA LEU A 151 -12.59 26.45 -6.91
C LEU A 151 -13.96 27.12 -6.79
N VAL A 152 -14.82 26.60 -5.89
CA VAL A 152 -16.16 27.17 -5.67
C VAL A 152 -16.07 28.55 -5.07
N ASP A 153 -15.19 28.79 -4.08
CA ASP A 153 -15.01 30.08 -3.43
C ASP A 153 -14.54 31.16 -4.41
N ARG A 154 -13.62 30.82 -5.31
CA ARG A 154 -13.13 31.74 -6.35
C ARG A 154 -14.26 32.24 -7.24
N GLU A 155 -15.15 31.35 -7.67
CA GLU A 155 -16.28 31.67 -8.51
C GLU A 155 -17.40 32.35 -7.70
N ALA A 156 -17.65 31.93 -6.46
CA ALA A 156 -18.66 32.46 -5.57
C ALA A 156 -18.36 33.91 -5.11
N THR A 157 -17.10 34.30 -5.07
CA THR A 157 -16.66 35.67 -4.71
C THR A 157 -17.24 36.73 -5.66
N ALA A 158 -17.46 36.38 -6.92
CA ALA A 158 -18.12 37.28 -7.90
C ALA A 158 -19.55 37.64 -7.50
N PHE A 159 -20.21 36.78 -6.72
CA PHE A 159 -21.58 36.97 -6.23
C PHE A 159 -21.63 37.55 -4.80
N GLY A 160 -20.49 37.93 -4.24
CA GLY A 160 -20.41 38.45 -2.87
C GLY A 160 -20.53 37.37 -1.76
N ILE A 161 -20.34 36.12 -2.13
CA ILE A 161 -20.41 34.95 -1.25
C ILE A 161 -19.00 34.42 -0.96
N GLU A 162 -18.76 34.03 0.28
CA GLU A 162 -17.55 33.34 0.74
C GLU A 162 -17.92 31.90 1.10
N VAL A 163 -17.25 30.94 0.51
CA VAL A 163 -17.43 29.52 0.82
C VAL A 163 -16.49 29.10 1.94
N VAL A 164 -17.08 28.82 3.09
CA VAL A 164 -16.35 28.48 4.33
C VAL A 164 -15.82 27.05 4.26
N ASP A 165 -16.67 26.09 3.88
CA ASP A 165 -16.33 24.68 3.85
C ASP A 165 -17.14 23.95 2.77
N VAL A 166 -16.53 22.89 2.21
CA VAL A 166 -17.19 21.97 1.30
C VAL A 166 -16.87 20.56 1.72
N ARG A 167 -17.91 19.71 1.84
CA ARG A 167 -17.72 18.31 2.22
C ARG A 167 -18.60 17.40 1.39
N ILE A 168 -18.02 16.27 1.01
CA ILE A 168 -18.76 15.13 0.49
C ILE A 168 -19.36 14.39 1.67
N ARG A 169 -20.67 14.22 1.70
CA ARG A 169 -21.39 13.42 2.69
C ARG A 169 -21.24 11.95 2.36
N ARG A 170 -21.45 11.62 1.08
CA ARG A 170 -21.50 10.25 0.59
C ARG A 170 -20.95 10.18 -0.83
N ALA A 171 -20.20 9.15 -1.13
CA ALA A 171 -19.71 8.84 -2.47
C ALA A 171 -19.81 7.33 -2.67
N ASP A 172 -20.84 6.88 -3.36
CA ASP A 172 -21.15 5.48 -3.57
C ASP A 172 -21.21 5.12 -5.05
N LEU A 173 -21.10 3.85 -5.32
CA LEU A 173 -21.38 3.31 -6.65
C LEU A 173 -22.91 3.23 -6.85
N PRO A 174 -23.43 3.50 -8.06
CA PRO A 174 -24.84 3.29 -8.37
C PRO A 174 -25.27 1.85 -8.01
N GLU A 175 -26.41 1.69 -7.35
CA GLU A 175 -26.88 0.39 -6.86
C GLU A 175 -27.00 -0.67 -7.95
N GLN A 176 -27.38 -0.27 -9.15
CA GLN A 176 -27.57 -1.16 -10.31
C GLN A 176 -26.27 -1.84 -10.78
N ASN A 177 -25.11 -1.24 -10.54
CA ASN A 177 -23.81 -1.74 -10.99
C ASN A 177 -22.88 -2.17 -9.86
N SER A 178 -23.25 -1.90 -8.61
CA SER A 178 -22.37 -2.12 -7.44
C SER A 178 -21.95 -3.59 -7.34
N GLN A 179 -22.88 -4.52 -7.52
CA GLN A 179 -22.62 -5.96 -7.37
C GLN A 179 -21.66 -6.49 -8.45
N ALA A 180 -21.84 -6.08 -9.70
CA ALA A 180 -20.96 -6.47 -10.80
C ALA A 180 -19.56 -5.86 -10.64
N VAL A 181 -19.46 -4.62 -10.16
CA VAL A 181 -18.19 -3.95 -9.89
C VAL A 181 -17.46 -4.60 -8.72
N TYR A 182 -18.15 -4.92 -7.62
CA TYR A 182 -17.58 -5.64 -6.49
C TYR A 182 -17.05 -7.02 -6.91
N GLN A 183 -17.81 -7.75 -7.70
CA GLN A 183 -17.40 -9.07 -8.20
C GLN A 183 -16.16 -8.98 -9.10
N ARG A 184 -16.11 -7.96 -9.98
CA ARG A 184 -14.92 -7.68 -10.79
C ARG A 184 -13.72 -7.31 -9.92
N MET A 185 -13.87 -6.41 -8.95
CA MET A 185 -12.81 -6.02 -8.02
C MET A 185 -12.30 -7.22 -7.22
N GLN A 186 -13.19 -8.07 -6.76
CA GLN A 186 -12.83 -9.31 -6.04
C GLN A 186 -12.01 -10.24 -6.94
N THR A 187 -12.45 -10.44 -8.17
CA THR A 187 -11.72 -11.27 -9.15
C THR A 187 -10.35 -10.70 -9.47
N GLU A 188 -10.25 -9.37 -9.64
CA GLU A 188 -9.00 -8.67 -9.91
C GLU A 188 -8.02 -8.80 -8.73
N ARG A 189 -8.50 -8.61 -7.49
CA ARG A 189 -7.70 -8.84 -6.28
C ARG A 189 -7.27 -10.29 -6.10
N GLN A 190 -8.11 -11.24 -6.46
CA GLN A 190 -7.74 -12.66 -6.44
C GLN A 190 -6.65 -12.97 -7.47
N ARG A 191 -6.72 -12.38 -8.68
CA ARG A 191 -5.68 -12.51 -9.70
C ARG A 191 -4.36 -11.91 -9.24
N GLU A 192 -4.38 -10.68 -8.74
CA GLU A 192 -3.21 -9.99 -8.19
C GLU A 192 -2.56 -10.81 -7.07
N ALA A 193 -3.38 -11.30 -6.13
CA ALA A 193 -2.89 -12.15 -5.04
C ALA A 193 -2.33 -13.49 -5.53
N ALA A 194 -2.90 -14.09 -6.59
CA ALA A 194 -2.39 -15.30 -7.21
C ALA A 194 -1.06 -15.04 -7.91
N GLU A 195 -0.92 -13.91 -8.60
CA GLU A 195 0.32 -13.48 -9.25
C GLU A 195 1.44 -13.28 -8.24
N PHE A 196 1.20 -12.54 -7.15
CA PHE A 196 2.20 -12.36 -6.09
C PHE A 196 2.61 -13.67 -5.43
N ARG A 197 1.65 -14.60 -5.23
CA ARG A 197 1.97 -15.94 -4.71
C ARG A 197 2.81 -16.75 -5.69
N ALA A 198 2.50 -16.70 -6.98
CA ALA A 198 3.28 -17.38 -8.01
C ALA A 198 4.70 -16.82 -8.11
N GLN A 199 4.87 -15.50 -8.11
CA GLN A 199 6.18 -14.85 -8.06
C GLN A 199 6.96 -15.20 -6.79
N GLY A 200 6.27 -15.24 -5.64
CA GLY A 200 6.87 -15.67 -4.37
C GLY A 200 7.34 -17.12 -4.40
N ALA A 201 6.54 -18.03 -4.95
CA ALA A 201 6.89 -19.44 -5.12
C ALA A 201 8.07 -19.62 -6.08
N GLN A 202 8.08 -18.90 -7.20
CA GLN A 202 9.20 -18.91 -8.15
C GLN A 202 10.49 -18.46 -7.49
N ARG A 203 10.50 -17.35 -6.78
CA ARG A 203 11.69 -16.83 -6.06
C ARG A 203 12.16 -17.79 -4.99
N ALA A 204 11.23 -18.37 -4.24
CA ALA A 204 11.56 -19.38 -3.23
C ALA A 204 12.22 -20.62 -3.84
N GLN A 205 11.72 -21.09 -4.98
CA GLN A 205 12.31 -22.21 -5.72
C GLN A 205 13.70 -21.87 -6.26
N GLU A 206 13.89 -20.67 -6.80
CA GLU A 206 15.18 -20.21 -7.28
C GLU A 206 16.23 -20.14 -6.16
N ILE A 207 15.86 -19.60 -5.00
CA ILE A 207 16.74 -19.52 -3.83
C ILE A 207 17.10 -20.93 -3.33
N ARG A 208 16.11 -21.84 -3.22
CA ARG A 208 16.34 -23.22 -2.80
C ARG A 208 17.28 -23.95 -3.76
N SER A 209 16.98 -23.87 -5.07
CA SER A 209 17.81 -24.53 -6.09
C SER A 209 19.25 -23.99 -6.11
N ARG A 210 19.45 -22.71 -5.83
CA ARG A 210 20.79 -22.12 -5.69
C ARG A 210 21.50 -22.66 -4.46
N ALA A 211 20.84 -22.66 -3.30
CA ALA A 211 21.39 -23.18 -2.06
C ALA A 211 21.71 -24.68 -2.17
N ASP A 212 20.82 -25.49 -2.74
CA ASP A 212 21.05 -26.92 -2.94
C ASP A 212 22.26 -27.17 -3.86
N ARG A 213 22.43 -26.36 -4.90
CA ARG A 213 23.62 -26.43 -5.77
C ARG A 213 24.89 -26.06 -5.00
N GLU A 214 24.88 -24.98 -4.22
CA GLU A 214 26.02 -24.57 -3.41
C GLU A 214 26.41 -25.65 -2.40
N VAL A 215 25.44 -26.25 -1.73
CA VAL A 215 25.68 -27.39 -0.81
C VAL A 215 26.28 -28.57 -1.55
N THR A 216 25.74 -28.93 -2.72
CA THR A 216 26.25 -30.04 -3.51
C THR A 216 27.70 -29.81 -3.93
N VAL A 217 28.03 -28.62 -4.41
CA VAL A 217 29.39 -28.24 -4.80
C VAL A 217 30.33 -28.27 -3.59
N LEU A 218 29.91 -27.66 -2.49
CA LEU A 218 30.72 -27.60 -1.27
C LEU A 218 31.03 -28.99 -0.72
N VAL A 219 30.04 -29.89 -0.69
CA VAL A 219 30.23 -31.29 -0.22
C VAL A 219 31.13 -32.06 -1.19
N ALA A 220 30.95 -31.88 -2.50
CA ALA A 220 31.80 -32.53 -3.51
C ALA A 220 33.26 -32.05 -3.41
N ASP A 221 33.50 -30.75 -3.23
CA ASP A 221 34.84 -30.20 -3.05
C ASP A 221 35.51 -30.69 -1.74
N ALA A 222 34.73 -30.71 -0.66
CA ALA A 222 35.22 -31.23 0.61
C ALA A 222 35.58 -32.73 0.53
N THR A 223 34.72 -33.51 -0.16
CA THR A 223 34.97 -34.93 -0.38
C THR A 223 36.22 -35.13 -1.26
N SER A 224 36.34 -34.38 -2.34
CA SER A 224 37.51 -34.41 -3.21
C SER A 224 38.79 -34.08 -2.47
N LYS A 225 38.81 -33.02 -1.67
CA LYS A 225 39.96 -32.67 -0.81
C LYS A 225 40.28 -33.76 0.21
N SER A 226 39.25 -34.37 0.81
CA SER A 226 39.44 -35.48 1.77
C SER A 226 40.11 -36.67 1.10
N GLU A 227 39.65 -37.06 -0.08
CA GLU A 227 40.25 -38.17 -0.84
C GLU A 227 41.67 -37.86 -1.34
N GLN A 228 41.95 -36.59 -1.75
CA GLN A 228 43.31 -36.17 -2.07
C GLN A 228 44.27 -36.30 -0.87
N ILE A 229 43.88 -35.73 0.28
CA ILE A 229 44.69 -35.79 1.52
C ILE A 229 44.90 -37.25 1.94
N ARG A 230 43.85 -38.08 1.85
CA ARG A 230 43.94 -39.51 2.14
C ARG A 230 44.87 -40.20 1.17
N GLY A 231 44.76 -39.92 -0.14
CA GLY A 231 45.64 -40.45 -1.18
C GLY A 231 47.11 -40.07 -0.99
N GLU A 232 47.37 -38.80 -0.66
CA GLU A 232 48.72 -38.31 -0.32
C GLU A 232 49.29 -39.00 0.95
N GLY A 233 48.43 -39.15 1.98
CA GLY A 233 48.78 -39.86 3.17
C GLY A 233 49.13 -41.34 2.91
N ASP A 234 48.31 -42.00 2.11
CA ASP A 234 48.55 -43.41 1.71
C ASP A 234 49.80 -43.55 0.84
N ALA A 235 50.03 -42.61 -0.09
CA ALA A 235 51.25 -42.59 -0.91
C ALA A 235 52.49 -42.40 -0.02
N THR A 236 52.47 -41.44 0.88
CA THR A 236 53.55 -41.16 1.84
C THR A 236 53.81 -42.39 2.74
N ARG A 237 52.75 -42.98 3.30
CA ARG A 237 52.83 -44.24 4.09
C ARG A 237 53.50 -45.35 3.27
N ASN A 238 53.05 -45.58 2.03
CA ASN A 238 53.60 -46.63 1.18
C ASN A 238 55.07 -46.37 0.83
N GLN A 239 55.44 -45.12 0.62
CA GLN A 239 56.84 -44.73 0.38
C GLN A 239 57.72 -45.00 1.59
N ILE A 240 57.30 -44.62 2.79
CA ILE A 240 57.98 -44.89 4.06
C ILE A 240 58.16 -46.41 4.26
N PHE A 241 57.09 -47.19 3.99
CA PHE A 241 57.20 -48.65 4.06
C PHE A 241 58.14 -49.23 2.98
N ALA A 242 58.13 -48.74 1.76
CA ALA A 242 59.01 -49.17 0.70
C ALA A 242 60.49 -48.88 1.03
N ASP A 243 60.76 -47.68 1.56
CA ASP A 243 62.10 -47.28 1.96
C ASP A 243 62.63 -48.15 3.12
N ALA A 244 61.75 -48.40 4.13
CA ALA A 244 62.09 -49.32 5.22
C ALA A 244 62.31 -50.77 4.76
N PHE A 245 61.46 -51.25 3.78
CA PHE A 245 61.59 -52.57 3.17
C PHE A 245 62.93 -52.75 2.43
N ASN A 246 63.36 -51.72 1.73
CA ASN A 246 64.61 -51.72 0.97
C ASN A 246 65.86 -51.77 1.89
N GLN A 247 65.76 -51.37 3.19
CA GLN A 247 66.85 -51.45 4.13
C GLN A 247 67.12 -52.90 4.65
N ASP A 248 66.05 -53.69 4.90
CA ASP A 248 66.16 -55.11 5.29
C ASP A 248 64.93 -55.89 4.71
N PRO A 249 64.99 -56.38 3.48
CA PRO A 249 63.91 -57.11 2.84
C PRO A 249 63.51 -58.41 3.57
N ASP A 250 64.43 -59.09 4.16
CA ASP A 250 64.20 -60.40 4.83
C ASP A 250 63.42 -60.17 6.16
N PHE A 251 63.80 -59.15 6.96
CA PHE A 251 63.08 -58.79 8.16
C PHE A 251 61.64 -58.32 7.82
N PHE A 252 61.49 -57.51 6.78
CA PHE A 252 60.16 -57.04 6.36
C PHE A 252 59.27 -58.16 5.90
N ALA A 253 59.77 -59.09 5.10
CA ALA A 253 59.06 -60.30 4.71
C ALA A 253 58.57 -61.14 5.89
N PHE A 254 59.42 -61.29 6.88
CA PHE A 254 59.10 -61.97 8.15
C PHE A 254 57.95 -61.18 8.89
N TYR A 255 58.15 -59.90 9.10
CA TYR A 255 57.20 -59.06 9.82
C TYR A 255 55.82 -59.06 9.15
N ARG A 256 55.79 -58.92 7.83
CA ARG A 256 54.56 -58.90 7.05
C ARG A 256 53.82 -60.23 7.08
N SER A 257 54.57 -61.33 7.09
CA SER A 257 54.01 -62.67 7.24
C SER A 257 53.40 -62.87 8.64
N MET A 258 54.03 -62.36 9.68
CA MET A 258 53.50 -62.43 11.05
C MET A 258 52.25 -61.65 11.20
N GLN A 259 52.20 -60.44 10.60
CA GLN A 259 50.99 -59.57 10.59
C GLN A 259 49.83 -60.21 9.80
N ALA A 260 50.14 -60.88 8.69
CA ALA A 260 49.12 -61.61 7.89
C ALA A 260 48.59 -62.81 8.71
N TYR A 261 49.43 -63.49 9.47
CA TYR A 261 49.01 -64.60 10.36
C TYR A 261 48.09 -64.05 11.48
N GLU A 262 48.47 -62.97 12.15
CA GLU A 262 47.64 -62.35 13.16
C GLU A 262 46.26 -61.93 12.65
N GLN A 263 46.19 -61.31 11.47
CA GLN A 263 44.92 -60.92 10.88
C GLN A 263 44.11 -62.12 10.36
N GLY A 264 44.76 -63.10 9.77
CA GLY A 264 44.10 -64.31 9.23
C GLY A 264 43.48 -65.17 10.32
N PHE A 265 44.09 -65.18 11.52
CA PHE A 265 43.60 -66.00 12.63
C PHE A 265 42.67 -65.28 13.61
N LYS A 266 42.46 -63.96 13.43
CA LYS A 266 41.53 -63.16 14.29
C LYS A 266 40.05 -63.42 13.97
N HIS A 267 39.72 -64.00 12.82
CA HIS A 267 38.33 -64.26 12.43
C HIS A 267 37.94 -65.69 12.74
N THR A 268 37.03 -65.90 13.68
CA THR A 268 36.58 -67.16 14.22
C THR A 268 35.86 -68.08 13.21
N ASP A 269 35.44 -67.56 12.06
CA ASP A 269 34.61 -68.25 11.09
C ASP A 269 35.32 -68.57 9.74
N THR A 270 36.62 -68.31 9.63
CA THR A 270 37.32 -68.54 8.36
C THR A 270 37.97 -69.92 8.37
N ARG A 271 37.43 -70.85 7.63
CA ARG A 271 38.10 -72.13 7.37
C ARG A 271 39.04 -71.98 6.17
N MET A 272 40.35 -71.87 6.44
CA MET A 272 41.36 -71.87 5.40
C MET A 272 41.85 -73.28 5.13
N LEU A 273 41.70 -73.75 3.92
CA LEU A 273 42.28 -75.00 3.45
C LEU A 273 43.58 -74.66 2.73
N LEU A 274 44.69 -74.81 3.41
CA LEU A 274 46.01 -74.48 2.86
C LEU A 274 46.87 -75.72 2.84
N LYS A 275 47.70 -75.92 1.80
CA LYS A 275 48.70 -76.95 1.74
C LYS A 275 49.81 -76.58 2.74
N PRO A 276 50.37 -77.55 3.52
CA PRO A 276 51.44 -77.29 4.46
C PRO A 276 52.69 -76.64 3.85
N ASP A 277 53.00 -76.93 2.58
CA ASP A 277 54.14 -76.43 1.82
C ASP A 277 53.86 -75.09 1.13
N SER A 278 52.73 -74.41 1.38
CA SER A 278 52.42 -73.10 0.79
C SER A 278 53.41 -72.05 1.30
N ASN A 279 53.70 -71.05 0.42
CA ASN A 279 54.54 -69.90 0.75
C ASN A 279 53.96 -69.07 1.92
N PHE A 280 52.70 -69.27 2.25
CA PHE A 280 52.05 -68.66 3.39
C PHE A 280 52.62 -69.13 4.75
N PHE A 281 52.96 -70.44 4.94
CA PHE A 281 53.49 -70.99 6.15
C PHE A 281 55.03 -70.97 6.23
N ARG A 282 55.72 -70.32 5.29
CA ARG A 282 57.18 -70.28 5.16
C ARG A 282 57.89 -69.95 6.49
N TYR A 283 57.42 -68.91 7.14
CA TYR A 283 58.03 -68.48 8.44
C TYR A 283 57.41 -69.14 9.67
N PHE A 284 56.32 -69.91 9.49
CA PHE A 284 55.74 -70.66 10.61
C PHE A 284 56.52 -71.91 10.95
N THR A 285 57.13 -72.54 10.00
CA THR A 285 57.93 -73.76 10.17
C THR A 285 59.42 -73.52 10.35
N ASP A 286 59.96 -72.41 9.76
CA ASP A 286 61.34 -72.00 9.88
C ASP A 286 61.49 -70.50 10.04
N PRO A 287 61.95 -69.95 11.14
CA PRO A 287 62.15 -68.52 11.37
C PRO A 287 63.05 -67.82 10.33
N SER A 288 64.02 -68.55 9.77
CA SER A 288 64.93 -68.03 8.77
C SER A 288 64.29 -67.95 7.35
N GLY A 289 63.12 -68.57 7.14
CA GLY A 289 62.41 -68.56 5.92
C GLY A 289 63.13 -69.23 4.76
N LYS A 290 64.20 -69.95 5.01
CA LYS A 290 64.92 -70.65 3.92
C LYS A 290 64.13 -71.87 3.49
N ARG A 291 63.85 -71.90 2.16
CA ARG A 291 63.13 -72.97 1.49
C ARG A 291 64.06 -74.20 1.53
N ARG A 292 63.67 -75.31 2.20
CA ARG A 292 64.35 -76.61 2.02
C ARG A 292 64.10 -77.02 0.55
N GLU A 293 65.12 -76.88 -0.31
CA GLU A 293 65.12 -77.54 -1.62
C GLU A 293 65.01 -79.04 -1.40
N ASN A 294 63.85 -79.61 -1.67
CA ASN A 294 63.72 -81.04 -1.76
C ASN A 294 64.46 -81.50 -3.05
N SER A 295 65.72 -81.83 -2.83
CA SER A 295 66.52 -82.62 -3.77
C SER A 295 65.93 -84.04 -3.87
N GLY A 296 65.26 -84.37 -4.92
CA GLY A 296 64.95 -85.79 -5.16
C GLY A 296 63.67 -86.01 -5.89
N THR A 297 63.77 -86.16 -7.16
CA THR A 297 63.59 -87.39 -7.91
C THR A 297 63.33 -87.01 -9.43
N PRO A 298 64.10 -87.63 -10.38
CA PRO A 298 63.91 -87.32 -11.81
C PRO A 298 62.62 -87.96 -12.29
N ALA A 299 61.94 -87.19 -13.12
CA ALA A 299 60.75 -87.62 -13.81
C ALA A 299 61.01 -88.75 -14.86
N PRO A 300 60.14 -89.72 -14.93
CA PRO A 300 60.24 -90.73 -16.05
C PRO A 300 59.83 -90.11 -17.30
N SER A 301 60.64 -90.38 -18.31
CA SER A 301 60.41 -90.05 -19.77
C SER A 301 59.11 -90.59 -20.28
N ALA A 302 58.32 -89.74 -20.94
CA ALA A 302 57.15 -90.10 -21.69
C ALA A 302 57.56 -90.73 -23.05
N PRO A 303 56.88 -91.79 -23.54
CA PRO A 303 57.09 -92.31 -24.86
C PRO A 303 56.26 -91.54 -25.89
N ALA A 304 56.87 -91.36 -27.04
CA ALA A 304 56.28 -90.76 -28.22
C ALA A 304 55.06 -91.58 -28.77
N ARG A 305 54.04 -90.84 -29.10
CA ARG A 305 53.26 -90.93 -30.33
C ARG A 305 52.43 -89.66 -30.52
#